data_165eed54f6fc0e8175926b96d93fcf70
#
_entry.id   165eed54f6fc0e8175926b96d93fcf70
#
_cell.length_a   1.000
_cell.length_b   1.000
_cell.length_c   1.000
_cell.angle_alpha   90.00
_cell.angle_beta   90.00
_cell.angle_gamma   90.00
#
_symmetry.space_group_name_H-M   'P 1'
#
loop_
_entity.id
_entity.type
_entity.pdbx_description
1 polymer ?
#
loop_
_entity_poly.entity_id
_entity_poly.type
_entity_poly.pdbx_seq_one_letter_code
_entity_poly.pdbx_strand_id
1 'polypeptide(L)'
;MSTLFRKLINMTGLRVFFVFMSLGFCFFSGTNKFVQQPWKAPAWTDSLYNPYAIEPLTLPQAQEVYNLFCIRCHGAQGQGYAQEHTAQEVPDFKQNWVRQQSDGALYWKIREGKGIMPGYKLKLSDEQQWQLVEYIRDLSKPFDQQKNPFKSLKD
;
A
#
# COMPACT_ATOMS: atom_id res chain seq x y z
N MET A 1 60.69 32.85 -27.87
CA MET A 1 59.64 32.66 -26.85
C MET A 1 59.38 31.19 -26.80
N SER A 2 59.81 30.59 -25.69
CA SER A 2 60.27 29.21 -25.62
C SER A 2 59.08 28.19 -25.50
N THR A 3 59.34 27.02 -26.06
CA THR A 3 58.50 25.79 -26.03
C THR A 3 58.05 25.38 -24.63
N LEU A 4 58.66 25.90 -23.58
CA LEU A 4 58.32 25.69 -22.17
C LEU A 4 56.96 26.38 -21.77
N PHE A 5 56.69 27.56 -22.34
CA PHE A 5 55.49 28.32 -22.03
C PHE A 5 54.23 27.66 -22.61
N ARG A 6 54.33 27.01 -23.78
CA ARG A 6 53.26 26.25 -24.41
C ARG A 6 52.91 24.97 -23.64
N LYS A 7 53.89 24.33 -22.99
CA LYS A 7 53.70 23.13 -22.20
C LYS A 7 52.99 23.42 -20.87
N LEU A 8 53.26 24.59 -20.25
CA LEU A 8 52.62 24.98 -18.98
C LEU A 8 51.12 25.33 -19.15
N ILE A 9 50.72 25.93 -20.25
CA ILE A 9 49.33 26.29 -20.53
C ILE A 9 48.48 25.03 -20.78
N ASN A 10 49.04 24.01 -21.44
CA ASN A 10 48.33 22.75 -21.66
C ASN A 10 48.15 21.93 -20.38
N MET A 11 49.08 21.99 -19.43
CA MET A 11 48.96 21.25 -18.17
C MET A 11 47.95 21.88 -17.21
N THR A 12 47.83 23.20 -17.19
CA THR A 12 46.81 23.90 -16.37
C THR A 12 45.42 23.78 -16.96
N GLY A 13 45.23 23.86 -18.28
CA GLY A 13 43.97 23.67 -18.95
C GLY A 13 43.39 22.25 -18.76
N LEU A 14 44.27 21.24 -18.84
CA LEU A 14 43.89 19.86 -18.65
C LEU A 14 43.46 19.56 -17.18
N ARG A 15 44.14 20.16 -16.20
CA ARG A 15 43.78 20.00 -14.78
C ARG A 15 42.45 20.69 -14.44
N VAL A 16 42.17 21.85 -14.99
CA VAL A 16 40.92 22.58 -14.82
C VAL A 16 39.77 21.79 -15.45
N PHE A 17 39.97 21.19 -16.62
CA PHE A 17 38.97 20.39 -17.29
C PHE A 17 38.58 19.13 -16.48
N PHE A 18 39.55 18.44 -15.86
CA PHE A 18 39.27 17.27 -15.02
C PHE A 18 38.61 17.64 -13.68
N VAL A 19 38.91 18.80 -13.09
CA VAL A 19 38.25 19.29 -11.88
C VAL A 19 36.78 19.65 -12.13
N PHE A 20 36.44 20.27 -13.27
CA PHE A 20 35.07 20.56 -13.63
C PHE A 20 34.28 19.30 -14.02
N MET A 21 34.94 18.29 -14.61
CA MET A 21 34.30 17.03 -14.94
C MET A 21 33.99 16.16 -13.72
N SER A 22 34.82 16.26 -12.65
CA SER A 22 34.55 15.54 -11.38
C SER A 22 33.48 16.21 -10.50
N LEU A 23 33.27 17.52 -10.63
CA LEU A 23 32.20 18.24 -9.90
C LEU A 23 30.83 18.13 -10.56
N GLY A 24 30.77 17.79 -11.85
CA GLY A 24 29.49 17.62 -12.58
C GLY A 24 28.83 16.26 -12.39
N PHE A 25 29.48 15.25 -11.81
CA PHE A 25 28.95 13.89 -11.75
C PHE A 25 28.26 13.55 -10.42
N CYS A 26 28.21 14.48 -9.46
CA CYS A 26 27.66 14.19 -8.12
C CYS A 26 26.17 14.55 -7.91
N PHE A 27 25.42 14.99 -8.93
CA PHE A 27 24.05 15.47 -8.71
C PHE A 27 22.93 14.70 -9.42
N PHE A 28 23.15 13.47 -9.85
CA PHE A 28 22.05 12.68 -10.42
C PHE A 28 21.88 11.31 -9.76
N SER A 29 21.88 11.29 -8.41
CA SER A 29 21.33 10.17 -7.65
C SER A 29 19.88 10.51 -7.26
N GLY A 30 19.08 10.84 -8.24
CA GLY A 30 17.62 10.83 -8.10
C GLY A 30 17.19 9.39 -7.90
N THR A 31 17.04 8.93 -6.66
CA THR A 31 16.27 7.74 -6.37
C THR A 31 14.83 8.02 -6.82
N ASN A 32 14.51 7.64 -8.04
CA ASN A 32 13.12 7.54 -8.48
C ASN A 32 12.47 6.47 -7.63
N LYS A 33 12.04 6.85 -6.41
CA LYS A 33 11.01 6.09 -5.71
C LYS A 33 9.81 6.15 -6.64
N PHE A 34 9.53 5.05 -7.31
CA PHE A 34 8.25 4.86 -7.95
C PHE A 34 7.19 5.04 -6.85
N VAL A 35 6.63 6.24 -6.76
CA VAL A 35 5.47 6.50 -5.91
C VAL A 35 4.33 5.76 -6.59
N GLN A 36 4.12 4.54 -6.17
CA GLN A 36 3.02 3.73 -6.67
C GLN A 36 1.73 4.49 -6.33
N GLN A 37 1.03 4.94 -7.36
CA GLN A 37 -0.24 5.65 -7.17
C GLN A 37 -1.20 4.77 -6.37
N PRO A 38 -1.78 5.27 -5.28
CA PRO A 38 -2.73 4.49 -4.51
C PRO A 38 -3.84 3.97 -5.42
N TRP A 39 -4.19 2.70 -5.26
CA TRP A 39 -5.31 2.13 -5.98
C TRP A 39 -6.61 2.84 -5.60
N LYS A 40 -7.12 3.66 -6.51
CA LYS A 40 -8.38 4.40 -6.33
C LYS A 40 -9.53 3.58 -6.92
N ALA A 41 -10.60 3.43 -6.15
CA ALA A 41 -11.87 2.95 -6.66
C ALA A 41 -12.53 4.04 -7.53
N PRO A 42 -13.43 3.68 -8.47
CA PRO A 42 -14.22 4.66 -9.22
C PRO A 42 -15.07 5.53 -8.28
N ALA A 43 -15.21 6.82 -8.60
CA ALA A 43 -15.90 7.78 -7.73
C ALA A 43 -17.37 7.39 -7.40
N TRP A 44 -18.06 6.70 -8.31
CA TRP A 44 -19.42 6.25 -8.07
C TRP A 44 -19.54 5.26 -6.90
N THR A 45 -18.44 4.57 -6.52
CA THR A 45 -18.44 3.63 -5.39
C THR A 45 -18.68 4.32 -4.05
N ASP A 46 -18.40 5.62 -3.96
CA ASP A 46 -18.63 6.40 -2.73
C ASP A 46 -20.13 6.55 -2.39
N SER A 47 -21.01 6.33 -3.38
CA SER A 47 -22.47 6.31 -3.17
C SER A 47 -23.03 4.95 -2.75
N LEU A 48 -22.20 3.90 -2.76
CA LEU A 48 -22.63 2.59 -2.28
C LEU A 48 -22.70 2.60 -0.75
N TYR A 49 -23.77 2.07 -0.23
CA TYR A 49 -23.98 1.86 1.20
C TYR A 49 -24.07 0.36 1.52
N ASN A 50 -23.67 -0.01 2.72
CA ASN A 50 -23.77 -1.39 3.19
C ASN A 50 -25.20 -1.69 3.64
N PRO A 51 -25.96 -2.54 2.92
CA PRO A 51 -27.34 -2.88 3.30
C PRO A 51 -27.39 -3.81 4.52
N TYR A 52 -26.26 -4.38 4.94
CA TYR A 52 -26.14 -5.38 6.01
C TYR A 52 -25.51 -4.82 7.29
N ALA A 53 -25.31 -3.50 7.40
CA ALA A 53 -24.55 -2.84 8.48
C ALA A 53 -25.19 -2.95 9.88
N ILE A 54 -26.31 -3.64 10.04
CA ILE A 54 -27.18 -3.49 11.24
C ILE A 54 -26.90 -4.52 12.33
N GLU A 55 -26.14 -5.61 12.07
CA GLU A 55 -26.02 -6.70 13.03
C GLU A 55 -24.59 -6.90 13.58
N PRO A 56 -24.38 -6.77 14.90
CA PRO A 56 -23.10 -7.06 15.55
C PRO A 56 -22.65 -8.53 15.41
N LEU A 57 -23.57 -9.43 15.05
CA LEU A 57 -23.33 -10.87 14.91
C LEU A 57 -22.51 -11.25 13.66
N THR A 58 -22.28 -10.32 12.75
CA THR A 58 -21.61 -10.60 11.47
C THR A 58 -20.09 -10.65 11.56
N LEU A 59 -19.48 -10.11 12.64
CA LEU A 59 -18.02 -10.07 12.76
C LEU A 59 -17.37 -11.47 12.88
N PRO A 60 -17.90 -12.47 13.61
CA PRO A 60 -17.32 -13.80 13.63
C PRO A 60 -17.31 -14.48 12.27
N GLN A 61 -18.42 -14.37 11.50
CA GLN A 61 -18.51 -14.93 10.15
C GLN A 61 -17.54 -14.19 9.19
N ALA A 62 -17.47 -12.87 9.27
CA ALA A 62 -16.53 -12.08 8.49
C ALA A 62 -15.08 -12.46 8.80
N GLN A 63 -14.78 -12.75 10.06
CA GLN A 63 -13.46 -13.21 10.47
C GLN A 63 -13.10 -14.57 9.90
N GLU A 64 -14.03 -15.51 9.87
CA GLU A 64 -13.82 -16.82 9.24
C GLU A 64 -13.47 -16.65 7.76
N VAL A 65 -14.25 -15.84 7.03
CA VAL A 65 -14.01 -15.55 5.61
C VAL A 65 -12.66 -14.85 5.44
N TYR A 66 -12.33 -13.89 6.31
CA TYR A 66 -11.04 -13.21 6.28
C TYR A 66 -9.86 -14.17 6.49
N ASN A 67 -9.98 -15.08 7.44
CA ASN A 67 -8.96 -16.09 7.73
C ASN A 67 -8.74 -17.06 6.55
N LEU A 68 -9.79 -17.38 5.82
CA LEU A 68 -9.69 -18.26 4.66
C LEU A 68 -9.04 -17.59 3.44
N PHE A 69 -9.33 -16.31 3.20
CA PHE A 69 -9.02 -15.68 1.92
C PHE A 69 -8.07 -14.49 2.01
N CYS A 70 -7.96 -13.82 3.15
CA CYS A 70 -7.33 -12.50 3.25
C CYS A 70 -6.06 -12.50 4.13
N ILE A 71 -6.08 -13.28 5.23
CA ILE A 71 -5.04 -13.26 6.28
C ILE A 71 -3.64 -13.51 5.73
N ARG A 72 -3.51 -14.36 4.72
CA ARG A 72 -2.22 -14.72 4.14
C ARG A 72 -1.46 -13.51 3.59
N CYS A 73 -2.16 -12.53 3.05
CA CYS A 73 -1.56 -11.32 2.48
C CYS A 73 -1.71 -10.12 3.39
N HIS A 74 -2.86 -9.98 4.07
CA HIS A 74 -3.18 -8.81 4.88
C HIS A 74 -2.78 -8.95 6.35
N GLY A 75 -2.43 -10.15 6.82
CA GLY A 75 -2.09 -10.40 8.21
C GLY A 75 -3.30 -10.48 9.14
N ALA A 76 -3.13 -11.10 10.31
CA ALA A 76 -4.22 -11.33 11.26
C ALA A 76 -4.84 -10.04 11.81
N GLN A 77 -4.10 -8.93 11.80
CA GLN A 77 -4.53 -7.62 12.28
C GLN A 77 -4.58 -6.56 11.15
N GLY A 78 -4.59 -7.00 9.90
CA GLY A 78 -4.62 -6.12 8.75
C GLY A 78 -3.36 -5.29 8.56
N GLN A 79 -2.24 -5.71 9.16
CA GLN A 79 -0.97 -4.97 9.12
C GLN A 79 -0.28 -5.01 7.77
N GLY A 80 -0.78 -5.83 6.83
CA GLY A 80 -0.13 -6.05 5.55
C GLY A 80 1.19 -6.80 5.66
N TYR A 81 1.74 -7.18 4.53
CA TYR A 81 3.10 -7.69 4.42
C TYR A 81 3.80 -7.03 3.25
N ALA A 82 5.03 -6.57 3.46
CA ALA A 82 5.94 -6.30 2.36
C ALA A 82 6.28 -7.65 1.71
N GLN A 83 5.80 -7.89 0.52
CA GLN A 83 6.20 -9.10 -0.21
C GLN A 83 7.58 -8.87 -0.84
N GLU A 84 8.59 -9.56 -0.34
CA GLU A 84 10.00 -9.43 -0.79
C GLU A 84 10.19 -9.64 -2.31
N HIS A 85 9.21 -10.26 -2.98
CA HIS A 85 9.31 -10.63 -4.39
C HIS A 85 8.31 -9.93 -5.30
N THR A 86 7.50 -9.01 -4.80
CA THR A 86 6.55 -8.24 -5.61
C THR A 86 6.71 -6.75 -5.34
N ALA A 87 6.69 -5.95 -6.41
CA ALA A 87 6.68 -4.48 -6.29
C ALA A 87 5.38 -3.92 -5.70
N GLN A 88 4.45 -4.78 -5.27
CA GLN A 88 3.16 -4.39 -4.72
C GLN A 88 3.18 -4.57 -3.20
N GLU A 89 3.14 -3.46 -2.48
CA GLU A 89 2.88 -3.44 -1.04
C GLU A 89 1.42 -3.81 -0.76
N VAL A 90 1.22 -4.74 0.18
CA VAL A 90 -0.09 -4.98 0.78
C VAL A 90 -0.25 -3.97 1.93
N PRO A 91 -1.22 -3.05 1.86
CA PRO A 91 -1.32 -1.96 2.82
C PRO A 91 -1.71 -2.42 4.21
N ASP A 92 -1.19 -1.74 5.24
CA ASP A 92 -1.72 -1.79 6.58
C ASP A 92 -3.07 -1.02 6.61
N PHE A 93 -4.13 -1.68 7.10
CA PHE A 93 -5.47 -1.08 7.18
C PHE A 93 -5.55 0.10 8.14
N LYS A 94 -4.59 0.25 9.05
CA LYS A 94 -4.50 1.39 9.99
C LYS A 94 -3.95 2.67 9.35
N GLN A 95 -3.42 2.60 8.13
CA GLN A 95 -2.97 3.78 7.40
C GLN A 95 -4.13 4.73 7.10
N ASN A 96 -3.88 6.03 7.28
CA ASN A 96 -4.92 7.06 7.12
C ASN A 96 -5.60 7.01 5.76
N TRP A 97 -4.84 6.81 4.68
CA TRP A 97 -5.41 6.75 3.34
C TRP A 97 -6.29 5.52 3.10
N VAL A 98 -6.13 4.42 3.85
CA VAL A 98 -7.04 3.27 3.83
C VAL A 98 -8.32 3.61 4.60
N ARG A 99 -8.18 4.17 5.79
CA ARG A 99 -9.29 4.54 6.67
C ARG A 99 -10.21 5.60 6.08
N GLN A 100 -9.68 6.51 5.26
CA GLN A 100 -10.41 7.59 4.59
C GLN A 100 -11.21 7.14 3.37
N GLN A 101 -11.02 5.92 2.89
CA GLN A 101 -11.81 5.39 1.78
C GLN A 101 -13.26 5.14 2.24
N SER A 102 -14.23 5.31 1.34
CA SER A 102 -15.61 4.92 1.62
C SER A 102 -15.76 3.40 1.74
N ASP A 103 -16.82 2.94 2.41
CA ASP A 103 -17.13 1.52 2.50
C ASP A 103 -17.40 0.92 1.13
N GLY A 104 -18.07 1.65 0.26
CA GLY A 104 -18.29 1.24 -1.12
C GLY A 104 -17.01 1.10 -1.92
N ALA A 105 -15.99 1.94 -1.66
CA ALA A 105 -14.69 1.81 -2.30
C ALA A 105 -13.95 0.55 -1.82
N LEU A 106 -14.04 0.21 -0.53
CA LEU A 106 -13.47 -1.03 0.00
C LEU A 106 -14.20 -2.26 -0.55
N TYR A 107 -15.54 -2.24 -0.55
CA TYR A 107 -16.37 -3.29 -1.14
C TYR A 107 -16.01 -3.54 -2.60
N TRP A 108 -15.93 -2.48 -3.42
CA TRP A 108 -15.57 -2.59 -4.82
C TRP A 108 -14.19 -3.22 -5.01
N LYS A 109 -13.21 -2.85 -4.18
CA LYS A 109 -11.86 -3.42 -4.24
C LYS A 109 -11.83 -4.90 -3.90
N ILE A 110 -12.59 -5.34 -2.91
CA ILE A 110 -12.75 -6.76 -2.58
C ILE A 110 -13.38 -7.49 -3.76
N ARG A 111 -14.42 -6.91 -4.32
CA ARG A 111 -15.19 -7.50 -5.42
C ARG A 111 -14.35 -7.68 -6.69
N GLU A 112 -13.67 -6.65 -7.13
CA GLU A 112 -12.99 -6.63 -8.44
C GLU A 112 -11.53 -7.11 -8.37
N GLY A 113 -10.83 -6.87 -7.27
CA GLY A 113 -9.41 -7.18 -7.15
C GLY A 113 -8.53 -6.27 -8.01
N LYS A 114 -7.21 -6.38 -7.86
CA LYS A 114 -6.22 -5.72 -8.71
C LYS A 114 -4.84 -6.34 -8.52
N GLY A 115 -4.15 -6.66 -9.60
CA GLY A 115 -2.80 -7.21 -9.56
C GLY A 115 -2.75 -8.53 -8.80
N ILE A 116 -2.01 -8.58 -7.70
CA ILE A 116 -1.90 -9.79 -6.86
C ILE A 116 -3.12 -10.01 -5.96
N MET A 117 -3.95 -9.00 -5.72
CA MET A 117 -5.20 -9.15 -4.97
C MET A 117 -6.29 -9.71 -5.89
N PRO A 118 -6.76 -10.94 -5.67
CA PRO A 118 -7.82 -11.52 -6.48
C PRO A 118 -9.15 -10.79 -6.25
N GLY A 119 -10.01 -10.79 -7.26
CA GLY A 119 -11.40 -10.39 -7.11
C GLY A 119 -12.26 -11.51 -6.54
N TYR A 120 -13.16 -11.17 -5.64
CA TYR A 120 -14.02 -12.14 -4.93
C TYR A 120 -15.47 -12.16 -5.41
N LYS A 121 -15.80 -11.42 -6.44
CA LYS A 121 -17.16 -11.32 -7.03
C LYS A 121 -17.86 -12.67 -7.27
N LEU A 122 -17.10 -13.68 -7.70
CA LEU A 122 -17.65 -15.00 -8.01
C LEU A 122 -17.43 -16.04 -6.88
N LYS A 123 -16.72 -15.66 -5.81
CA LYS A 123 -16.36 -16.57 -4.71
C LYS A 123 -17.10 -16.29 -3.43
N LEU A 124 -17.48 -15.05 -3.21
CA LEU A 124 -18.18 -14.60 -2.00
C LEU A 124 -19.49 -13.95 -2.38
N SER A 125 -20.51 -14.15 -1.54
CA SER A 125 -21.78 -13.43 -1.68
C SER A 125 -21.59 -11.93 -1.45
N ASP A 126 -22.51 -11.09 -1.92
CA ASP A 126 -22.49 -9.66 -1.66
C ASP A 126 -22.49 -9.36 -0.16
N GLU A 127 -23.27 -10.11 0.61
CA GLU A 127 -23.30 -10.01 2.07
C GLU A 127 -21.93 -10.29 2.69
N GLN A 128 -21.27 -11.39 2.32
CA GLN A 128 -19.92 -11.72 2.81
C GLN A 128 -18.90 -10.64 2.48
N GLN A 129 -18.99 -10.05 1.28
CA GLN A 129 -18.10 -8.97 0.87
C GLN A 129 -18.32 -7.71 1.72
N TRP A 130 -19.57 -7.36 2.05
CA TRP A 130 -19.88 -6.26 2.94
C TRP A 130 -19.51 -6.54 4.40
N GLN A 131 -19.70 -7.76 4.88
CA GLN A 131 -19.22 -8.19 6.20
C GLN A 131 -17.69 -8.06 6.32
N LEU A 132 -16.95 -8.37 5.24
CA LEU A 132 -15.51 -8.13 5.20
C LEU A 132 -15.15 -6.63 5.29
N VAL A 133 -15.95 -5.74 4.72
CA VAL A 133 -15.74 -4.29 4.88
C VAL A 133 -15.85 -3.90 6.34
N GLU A 134 -16.89 -4.36 7.05
CA GLU A 134 -17.07 -4.11 8.49
C GLU A 134 -15.89 -4.66 9.31
N TYR A 135 -15.43 -5.86 8.98
CA TYR A 135 -14.29 -6.47 9.66
C TYR A 135 -12.99 -5.68 9.43
N ILE A 136 -12.75 -5.21 8.20
CA ILE A 136 -11.62 -4.33 7.87
C ILE A 136 -11.72 -3.01 8.65
N ARG A 137 -12.91 -2.43 8.79
CA ARG A 137 -13.12 -1.24 9.62
C ARG A 137 -12.80 -1.49 11.08
N ASP A 138 -13.16 -2.66 11.60
CA ASP A 138 -12.79 -3.03 12.97
C ASP A 138 -11.29 -3.20 13.14
N LEU A 139 -10.62 -3.91 12.24
CA LEU A 139 -9.15 -4.04 12.21
C LEU A 139 -8.40 -2.70 12.04
N SER A 140 -9.06 -1.73 11.42
CA SER A 140 -8.49 -0.38 11.22
C SER A 140 -8.50 0.49 12.48
N LYS A 141 -9.22 0.07 13.53
CA LYS A 141 -9.24 0.77 14.83
C LYS A 141 -7.97 0.46 15.63
N PRO A 142 -7.64 1.30 16.64
CA PRO A 142 -6.70 0.91 17.68
C PRO A 142 -7.10 -0.43 18.31
N PHE A 143 -6.11 -1.21 18.70
CA PHE A 143 -6.34 -2.58 19.19
C PHE A 143 -7.30 -2.66 20.39
N ASP A 144 -7.24 -1.69 21.29
CA ASP A 144 -8.12 -1.58 22.46
C ASP A 144 -9.59 -1.28 22.11
N GLN A 145 -9.86 -0.76 20.91
CA GLN A 145 -11.18 -0.42 20.41
C GLN A 145 -11.77 -1.45 19.44
N GLN A 146 -10.99 -2.48 19.10
CA GLN A 146 -11.46 -3.54 18.19
C GLN A 146 -12.48 -4.44 18.91
N LYS A 147 -13.53 -4.80 18.19
CA LYS A 147 -14.53 -5.78 18.64
C LYS A 147 -14.12 -7.22 18.31
N ASN A 148 -12.92 -7.41 17.79
CA ASN A 148 -12.40 -8.70 17.36
C ASN A 148 -12.45 -9.72 18.53
N PRO A 149 -13.12 -10.88 18.38
CA PRO A 149 -13.25 -11.89 19.41
C PRO A 149 -11.92 -12.51 19.87
N PHE A 150 -10.85 -12.44 19.08
CA PHE A 150 -9.52 -12.88 19.50
C PHE A 150 -8.83 -11.96 20.51
N LYS A 151 -9.39 -10.78 20.79
CA LYS A 151 -8.86 -9.92 21.84
C LYS A 151 -8.90 -10.60 23.20
N SER A 152 -9.94 -11.39 23.48
CA SER A 152 -10.14 -12.09 24.76
C SER A 152 -9.20 -13.28 24.99
N LEU A 153 -8.40 -13.69 24.02
CA LEU A 153 -7.47 -14.83 24.17
C LEU A 153 -6.05 -14.40 24.57
N LYS A 154 -5.79 -13.10 24.74
CA LYS A 154 -4.49 -12.55 25.17
C LYS A 154 -4.48 -12.02 26.60
N ASP A 155 -5.62 -11.99 27.27
CA ASP A 155 -5.79 -11.69 28.69
C ASP A 155 -5.94 -13.02 29.47
#